data_948b141e09e7bc424e07153d4d98dcfa
#
_entry.id   948b141e09e7bc424e07153d4d98dcfa
#
_cell.length_a   1.000
_cell.length_b   1.000
_cell.length_c   1.000
_cell.angle_alpha   90.00
_cell.angle_beta   90.00
_cell.angle_gamma   90.00
#
_symmetry.space_group_name_H-M   'P 1'
#
loop_
_entity.id
_entity.type
_entity.pdbx_description
1 polymer ?
#
loop_
_entity_poly.entity_id
_entity_poly.type
_entity_poly.pdbx_seq_one_letter_code
_entity_poly.pdbx_strand_id
1 'polypeptide(L)'
;MCIRDRAVGTSICGASAIVATAPAINANKEEVTYAIANITLFGIIAMFAYPYLAYYLFQNDSYAVGLFIGTSIHETAQVAGAGLIYAEQFNSPLALDIAAVTKLVRNTSMMVIIPLIAYIYQKNLSVSEDKKDISILSMFPLFILGFIGMGILRTLGDITLQSYGQSFGILSSKDWLLLISNIKFIAEISLTIAMASLGLSTNLRSITSMGIKPFYLGLIAAISVGVVSLVSIKLIIV
;
A
#
# COMPACT_ATOMS: atom_id res chain seq x y z
N MET A 1 -23.81 4.66 2.32
CA MET A 1 -22.48 4.49 1.76
C MET A 1 -21.49 5.37 2.49
N CYS A 2 -20.54 4.78 3.16
CA CYS A 2 -19.67 5.52 4.08
C CYS A 2 -18.48 6.14 3.33
N ILE A 3 -18.43 7.46 3.25
CA ILE A 3 -17.28 8.23 2.75
C ILE A 3 -15.99 7.81 3.50
N ARG A 4 -16.14 7.37 4.76
CA ARG A 4 -15.03 6.93 5.63
C ARG A 4 -14.26 5.74 5.05
N ASP A 5 -14.93 4.73 4.48
CA ASP A 5 -14.30 3.52 3.95
C ASP A 5 -13.36 3.82 2.80
N ARG A 6 -13.79 4.74 1.95
CA ARG A 6 -13.00 5.20 0.80
C ARG A 6 -11.82 6.05 1.24
N ALA A 7 -12.06 6.95 2.20
CA ALA A 7 -11.00 7.78 2.74
C ALA A 7 -9.89 6.93 3.36
N VAL A 8 -10.24 5.90 4.14
CA VAL A 8 -9.27 4.97 4.73
C VAL A 8 -8.53 4.16 3.67
N GLY A 9 -9.27 3.57 2.72
CA GLY A 9 -8.67 2.83 1.62
C GLY A 9 -7.71 3.68 0.81
N THR A 10 -8.12 4.88 0.45
CA THR A 10 -7.28 5.83 -0.32
C THR A 10 -6.06 6.31 0.47
N SER A 11 -6.20 6.44 1.80
CA SER A 11 -5.15 7.00 2.65
C SER A 11 -4.07 6.00 3.06
N ILE A 12 -4.31 4.68 2.99
CA ILE A 12 -3.36 3.69 3.52
C ILE A 12 -2.86 2.74 2.43
N CYS A 13 -3.56 1.62 2.18
CA CYS A 13 -3.07 0.59 1.26
C CYS A 13 -4.09 0.13 0.22
N GLY A 14 -5.11 0.92 -0.05
CA GLY A 14 -6.12 0.59 -1.05
C GLY A 14 -7.05 -0.52 -0.59
N ALA A 15 -7.12 -1.60 -1.37
CA ALA A 15 -8.05 -2.72 -1.17
C ALA A 15 -7.91 -3.38 0.20
N SER A 16 -6.68 -3.59 0.68
CA SER A 16 -6.44 -4.25 1.97
C SER A 16 -7.02 -3.47 3.15
N ALA A 17 -6.92 -2.13 3.13
CA ALA A 17 -7.49 -1.28 4.17
C ALA A 17 -9.03 -1.30 4.13
N ILE A 18 -9.63 -1.33 2.94
CA ILE A 18 -11.08 -1.44 2.78
C ILE A 18 -11.58 -2.77 3.34
N VAL A 19 -10.93 -3.89 2.96
CA VAL A 19 -11.33 -5.24 3.42
C VAL A 19 -11.17 -5.36 4.94
N ALA A 20 -10.09 -4.82 5.51
CA ALA A 20 -9.85 -4.87 6.95
C ALA A 20 -10.81 -3.97 7.75
N THR A 21 -11.26 -2.85 7.17
CA THR A 21 -12.16 -1.90 7.85
C THR A 21 -13.64 -2.29 7.68
N ALA A 22 -13.99 -2.96 6.60
CA ALA A 22 -15.37 -3.30 6.26
C ALA A 22 -16.14 -4.03 7.38
N PRO A 23 -15.58 -5.06 8.07
CA PRO A 23 -16.25 -5.70 9.20
C PRO A 23 -16.44 -4.76 10.38
N ALA A 24 -15.49 -3.85 10.61
CA ALA A 24 -15.52 -2.92 11.74
C ALA A 24 -16.66 -1.91 11.68
N ILE A 25 -17.13 -1.60 10.48
CA ILE A 25 -18.17 -0.60 10.21
C ILE A 25 -19.44 -1.22 9.61
N ASN A 26 -19.56 -2.55 9.61
CA ASN A 26 -20.67 -3.29 9.01
C ASN A 26 -20.98 -2.87 7.56
N ALA A 27 -19.94 -2.68 6.73
CA ALA A 27 -20.10 -2.29 5.34
C ALA A 27 -20.73 -3.40 4.51
N ASN A 28 -21.61 -3.03 3.57
CA ASN A 28 -22.22 -3.98 2.63
C ASN A 28 -21.20 -4.51 1.64
N LYS A 29 -21.30 -5.80 1.26
CA LYS A 29 -20.39 -6.46 0.31
C LYS A 29 -20.31 -5.74 -1.04
N GLU A 30 -21.43 -5.23 -1.53
CA GLU A 30 -21.50 -4.49 -2.78
C GLU A 30 -20.72 -3.16 -2.71
N GLU A 31 -20.84 -2.44 -1.60
CA GLU A 31 -20.10 -1.20 -1.36
C GLU A 31 -18.60 -1.43 -1.27
N VAL A 32 -18.18 -2.50 -0.59
CA VAL A 32 -16.79 -2.94 -0.47
C VAL A 32 -16.22 -3.28 -1.85
N THR A 33 -16.91 -4.11 -2.62
CA THR A 33 -16.49 -4.51 -3.97
C THR A 33 -16.33 -3.29 -4.88
N TYR A 34 -17.29 -2.37 -4.83
CA TYR A 34 -17.23 -1.14 -5.61
C TYR A 34 -16.08 -0.22 -5.19
N ALA A 35 -15.85 -0.07 -3.88
CA ALA A 35 -14.74 0.75 -3.38
C ALA A 35 -13.39 0.19 -3.83
N ILE A 36 -13.22 -1.13 -3.77
CA ILE A 36 -12.01 -1.82 -4.26
C ILE A 36 -11.83 -1.59 -5.76
N ALA A 37 -12.86 -1.84 -6.57
CA ALA A 37 -12.80 -1.66 -8.02
C ALA A 37 -12.41 -0.22 -8.40
N ASN A 38 -12.96 0.76 -7.70
CA ASN A 38 -12.68 2.18 -7.94
C ASN A 38 -11.23 2.56 -7.61
N ILE A 39 -10.73 2.12 -6.46
CA ILE A 39 -9.33 2.36 -6.04
C ILE A 39 -8.35 1.64 -6.97
N THR A 40 -8.66 0.42 -7.37
CA THR A 40 -7.82 -0.34 -8.31
C THR A 40 -7.74 0.36 -9.66
N LEU A 41 -8.86 0.86 -10.19
CA LEU A 41 -8.90 1.59 -11.46
C LEU A 41 -8.05 2.86 -11.42
N PHE A 42 -8.28 3.73 -10.43
CA PHE A 42 -7.50 4.97 -10.31
C PHE A 42 -6.04 4.70 -9.97
N GLY A 43 -5.76 3.64 -9.21
CA GLY A 43 -4.40 3.22 -8.93
C GLY A 43 -3.66 2.71 -10.17
N ILE A 44 -4.31 1.99 -11.08
CA ILE A 44 -3.73 1.59 -12.37
C ILE A 44 -3.43 2.83 -13.22
N ILE A 45 -4.34 3.77 -13.31
CA ILE A 45 -4.10 5.03 -14.03
C ILE A 45 -2.91 5.78 -13.43
N ALA A 46 -2.84 5.88 -12.10
CA ALA A 46 -1.73 6.51 -11.40
C ALA A 46 -0.40 5.75 -11.62
N MET A 47 -0.42 4.42 -11.64
CA MET A 47 0.76 3.58 -11.88
C MET A 47 1.44 3.92 -13.21
N PHE A 48 0.66 4.19 -14.25
CA PHE A 48 1.22 4.57 -15.55
C PHE A 48 1.51 6.06 -15.67
N ALA A 49 0.72 6.93 -15.07
CA ALA A 49 0.85 8.37 -15.22
C ALA A 49 1.90 9.01 -14.29
N TYR A 50 1.97 8.56 -13.04
CA TYR A 50 2.80 9.19 -12.01
C TYR A 50 4.31 9.04 -12.20
N PRO A 51 4.88 7.98 -12.79
CA PRO A 51 6.30 7.94 -13.12
C PRO A 51 6.74 9.10 -14.00
N TYR A 52 5.98 9.39 -15.06
CA TYR A 52 6.27 10.48 -15.98
C TYR A 52 6.03 11.85 -15.33
N LEU A 53 4.93 11.97 -14.58
CA LEU A 53 4.64 13.20 -13.84
C LEU A 53 5.74 13.50 -12.82
N ALA A 54 6.22 12.50 -12.08
CA ALA A 54 7.28 12.63 -11.10
C ALA A 54 8.60 13.07 -11.73
N TYR A 55 8.94 12.54 -12.89
CA TYR A 55 10.11 12.97 -13.65
C TYR A 55 10.11 14.48 -13.94
N TYR A 56 8.98 15.01 -14.41
CA TYR A 56 8.84 16.46 -14.66
C TYR A 56 8.82 17.31 -13.39
N LEU A 57 8.24 16.81 -12.31
CA LEU A 57 8.05 17.56 -11.08
C LEU A 57 9.30 17.64 -10.20
N PHE A 58 10.12 16.59 -10.20
CA PHE A 58 11.25 16.42 -9.28
C PHE A 58 12.62 16.35 -9.97
N GLN A 59 12.69 16.62 -11.28
CA GLN A 59 13.95 16.78 -12.03
C GLN A 59 14.99 15.67 -11.75
N ASN A 60 14.59 14.41 -11.77
CA ASN A 60 15.44 13.25 -11.50
C ASN A 60 15.90 13.03 -10.05
N ASP A 61 15.35 13.74 -9.08
CA ASP A 61 15.59 13.40 -7.69
C ASP A 61 14.92 12.09 -7.33
N SER A 62 15.72 11.00 -7.28
CA SER A 62 15.24 9.64 -7.01
C SER A 62 14.54 9.51 -5.65
N TYR A 63 14.94 10.30 -4.64
CA TYR A 63 14.31 10.31 -3.33
C TYR A 63 12.92 10.93 -3.39
N ALA A 64 12.81 12.12 -3.93
CA ALA A 64 11.53 12.81 -4.08
C ALA A 64 10.54 12.02 -4.94
N VAL A 65 11.03 11.43 -6.04
CA VAL A 65 10.24 10.56 -6.92
C VAL A 65 9.76 9.31 -6.19
N GLY A 66 10.65 8.59 -5.50
CA GLY A 66 10.30 7.38 -4.75
C GLY A 66 9.27 7.68 -3.66
N LEU A 67 9.46 8.76 -2.90
CA LEU A 67 8.50 9.22 -1.91
C LEU A 67 7.14 9.57 -2.54
N PHE A 68 7.14 10.28 -3.67
CA PHE A 68 5.90 10.63 -4.37
C PHE A 68 5.14 9.39 -4.84
N ILE A 69 5.81 8.45 -5.52
CA ILE A 69 5.19 7.21 -5.98
C ILE A 69 4.65 6.41 -4.78
N GLY A 70 5.44 6.25 -3.71
CA GLY A 70 5.07 5.47 -2.52
C GLY A 70 3.91 6.07 -1.72
N THR A 71 3.81 7.42 -1.68
CA THR A 71 2.75 8.12 -0.93
C THR A 71 1.50 8.40 -1.75
N SER A 72 1.59 8.57 -3.07
CA SER A 72 0.45 8.97 -3.91
C SER A 72 -0.34 7.79 -4.48
N ILE A 73 0.31 6.64 -4.73
CA ILE A 73 -0.37 5.46 -5.29
C ILE A 73 -0.99 4.61 -4.17
N HIS A 74 -2.16 4.02 -4.44
CA HIS A 74 -2.97 3.41 -3.40
C HIS A 74 -2.52 2.00 -3.02
N GLU A 75 -2.24 1.11 -3.97
CA GLU A 75 -1.89 -0.29 -3.71
C GLU A 75 -0.39 -0.55 -3.79
N THR A 76 0.09 -1.45 -2.93
CA THR A 76 1.52 -1.80 -2.86
C THR A 76 2.04 -2.37 -4.18
N ALA A 77 1.25 -3.21 -4.84
CA ALA A 77 1.61 -3.79 -6.13
C ALA A 77 1.70 -2.74 -7.24
N GLN A 78 0.80 -1.76 -7.24
CA GLN A 78 0.82 -0.63 -8.17
C GLN A 78 2.00 0.32 -7.92
N VAL A 79 2.38 0.50 -6.64
CA VAL A 79 3.60 1.25 -6.27
C VAL A 79 4.84 0.56 -6.83
N ALA A 80 4.95 -0.76 -6.66
CA ALA A 80 6.05 -1.53 -7.22
C ALA A 80 6.08 -1.44 -8.75
N GLY A 81 4.91 -1.56 -9.40
CA GLY A 81 4.79 -1.38 -10.86
C GLY A 81 5.22 0.01 -11.32
N ALA A 82 4.75 1.07 -10.66
CA ALA A 82 5.14 2.44 -10.98
C ALA A 82 6.64 2.70 -10.75
N GLY A 83 7.16 2.19 -9.62
CA GLY A 83 8.59 2.27 -9.31
C GLY A 83 9.44 1.54 -10.35
N LEU A 84 9.00 0.37 -10.81
CA LEU A 84 9.67 -0.39 -11.85
C LEU A 84 9.64 0.36 -13.20
N ILE A 85 8.50 0.90 -13.61
CA ILE A 85 8.37 1.74 -14.80
C ILE A 85 9.36 2.91 -14.74
N TYR A 86 9.44 3.58 -13.58
CA TYR A 86 10.36 4.69 -13.42
C TYR A 86 11.82 4.23 -13.47
N ALA A 87 12.17 3.15 -12.78
CA ALA A 87 13.51 2.60 -12.74
C ALA A 87 14.02 2.23 -14.12
N GLU A 88 13.20 1.56 -14.92
CA GLU A 88 13.54 1.14 -16.29
C GLU A 88 13.59 2.34 -17.26
N GLN A 89 12.59 3.23 -17.20
CA GLN A 89 12.48 4.33 -18.16
C GLN A 89 13.51 5.44 -17.93
N PHE A 90 13.86 5.71 -16.67
CA PHE A 90 14.73 6.82 -16.27
C PHE A 90 16.04 6.34 -15.61
N ASN A 91 16.34 5.04 -15.67
CA ASN A 91 17.56 4.42 -15.15
C ASN A 91 17.85 4.76 -13.68
N SER A 92 16.80 4.67 -12.84
CA SER A 92 16.86 5.03 -11.41
C SER A 92 16.28 3.93 -10.51
N PRO A 93 17.00 2.83 -10.27
CA PRO A 93 16.54 1.75 -9.40
C PRO A 93 16.31 2.19 -7.95
N LEU A 94 17.03 3.22 -7.48
CA LEU A 94 16.87 3.77 -6.15
C LEU A 94 15.45 4.30 -5.89
N ALA A 95 14.80 4.88 -6.90
CA ALA A 95 13.43 5.37 -6.76
C ALA A 95 12.42 4.23 -6.50
N LEU A 96 12.63 3.04 -7.08
CA LEU A 96 11.83 1.85 -6.81
C LEU A 96 11.97 1.41 -5.34
N ASP A 97 13.20 1.31 -4.84
CA ASP A 97 13.46 0.89 -3.46
C ASP A 97 12.83 1.87 -2.47
N ILE A 98 12.98 3.17 -2.69
CA ILE A 98 12.38 4.22 -1.84
C ILE A 98 10.85 4.16 -1.90
N ALA A 99 10.26 4.00 -3.08
CA ALA A 99 8.82 3.89 -3.23
C ALA A 99 8.25 2.68 -2.46
N ALA A 100 8.92 1.53 -2.56
CA ALA A 100 8.55 0.31 -1.85
C ALA A 100 8.61 0.50 -0.33
N VAL A 101 9.72 1.01 0.20
CA VAL A 101 9.89 1.27 1.64
C VAL A 101 8.87 2.28 2.14
N THR A 102 8.69 3.39 1.43
CA THR A 102 7.70 4.43 1.77
C THR A 102 6.29 3.85 1.88
N LYS A 103 5.92 3.00 0.92
CA LYS A 103 4.62 2.32 0.93
C LYS A 103 4.47 1.37 2.11
N LEU A 104 5.50 0.62 2.44
CA LEU A 104 5.49 -0.30 3.57
C LEU A 104 5.36 0.44 4.90
N VAL A 105 6.10 1.54 5.09
CA VAL A 105 5.95 2.42 6.26
C VAL A 105 4.54 2.99 6.36
N ARG A 106 3.96 3.45 5.25
CA ARG A 106 2.56 3.91 5.23
C ARG A 106 1.59 2.80 5.60
N ASN A 107 1.83 1.56 5.19
CA ASN A 107 1.00 0.42 5.54
C ASN A 107 1.03 0.11 7.05
N THR A 108 2.14 0.38 7.76
CA THR A 108 2.20 0.18 9.22
C THR A 108 1.22 1.08 9.98
N SER A 109 0.82 2.22 9.41
CA SER A 109 -0.20 3.09 10.02
C SER A 109 -1.56 2.41 10.20
N MET A 110 -1.82 1.31 9.48
CA MET A 110 -3.04 0.50 9.66
C MET A 110 -3.17 -0.04 11.09
N MET A 111 -2.05 -0.32 11.76
CA MET A 111 -2.04 -0.83 13.14
C MET A 111 -2.73 0.10 14.12
N VAL A 112 -2.69 1.40 13.85
CA VAL A 112 -3.30 2.42 14.71
C VAL A 112 -4.66 2.85 14.16
N ILE A 113 -4.76 3.06 12.87
CA ILE A 113 -5.94 3.68 12.25
C ILE A 113 -7.13 2.72 12.24
N ILE A 114 -6.94 1.43 11.97
CA ILE A 114 -8.06 0.47 11.93
C ILE A 114 -8.71 0.30 13.31
N PRO A 115 -7.98 0.02 14.41
CA PRO A 115 -8.57 -0.03 15.74
C PRO A 115 -9.22 1.29 16.18
N LEU A 116 -8.61 2.43 15.82
CA LEU A 116 -9.16 3.74 16.15
C LEU A 116 -10.52 3.96 15.47
N ILE A 117 -10.64 3.64 14.19
CA ILE A 117 -11.90 3.76 13.44
C ILE A 117 -12.95 2.81 14.03
N ALA A 118 -12.57 1.57 14.31
CA ALA A 118 -13.45 0.61 14.94
C ALA A 118 -13.99 1.13 16.30
N TYR A 119 -13.11 1.67 17.13
CA TYR A 119 -13.48 2.26 18.42
C TYR A 119 -14.45 3.45 18.25
N ILE A 120 -14.15 4.38 17.35
CA ILE A 120 -15.01 5.55 17.08
C ILE A 120 -16.38 5.09 16.57
N TYR A 121 -16.42 4.08 15.70
CA TYR A 121 -17.65 3.56 15.14
C TYR A 121 -18.51 2.90 16.22
N GLN A 122 -17.92 2.05 17.06
CA GLN A 122 -18.61 1.39 18.17
C GLN A 122 -19.14 2.40 19.20
N LYS A 123 -18.37 3.45 19.51
CA LYS A 123 -18.81 4.50 20.43
C LYS A 123 -20.05 5.25 19.90
N ASN A 124 -20.17 5.43 18.61
CA ASN A 124 -21.32 6.09 17.99
C ASN A 124 -22.55 5.17 17.85
N LEU A 125 -22.36 3.83 17.94
CA LEU A 125 -23.43 2.82 17.90
C LEU A 125 -24.03 2.50 19.27
N SER A 126 -23.59 3.13 20.36
CA SER A 126 -24.00 2.85 21.72
C SER A 126 -25.51 3.07 22.02
N VAL A 127 -26.33 3.31 20.99
CA VAL A 127 -27.78 3.49 21.06
C VAL A 127 -28.55 2.26 20.48
N SER A 128 -27.91 1.27 19.90
CA SER A 128 -28.55 0.09 19.30
C SER A 128 -27.98 -1.22 19.85
N GLU A 129 -28.89 -2.14 20.20
CA GLU A 129 -28.68 -3.38 20.99
C GLU A 129 -27.81 -4.48 20.36
N ASP A 130 -27.16 -4.27 19.26
CA ASP A 130 -26.27 -5.26 18.62
C ASP A 130 -24.78 -4.94 18.84
N LYS A 131 -24.33 -5.06 20.08
CA LYS A 131 -22.89 -5.13 20.39
C LYS A 131 -22.35 -6.50 19.98
N LYS A 132 -21.84 -6.63 18.75
CA LYS A 132 -20.91 -7.71 18.44
C LYS A 132 -19.58 -7.37 19.10
N ASP A 133 -19.15 -8.21 20.05
CA ASP A 133 -17.80 -8.17 20.61
C ASP A 133 -16.79 -8.49 19.49
N ILE A 134 -16.39 -7.46 18.75
CA ILE A 134 -15.33 -7.60 17.75
C ILE A 134 -14.02 -7.54 18.53
N SER A 135 -13.36 -8.67 18.66
CA SER A 135 -12.03 -8.74 19.27
C SER A 135 -11.07 -7.84 18.50
N ILE A 136 -10.47 -6.88 19.21
CA ILE A 136 -9.43 -5.99 18.61
C ILE A 136 -8.31 -6.82 18.00
N LEU A 137 -8.02 -7.99 18.55
CA LEU A 137 -7.00 -8.90 18.07
C LEU A 137 -7.34 -9.52 16.69
N SER A 138 -8.63 -9.75 16.38
CA SER A 138 -9.06 -10.25 15.06
C SER A 138 -8.97 -9.21 13.95
N MET A 139 -8.85 -7.93 14.30
CA MET A 139 -8.69 -6.82 13.36
C MET A 139 -7.22 -6.50 13.07
N PHE A 140 -6.29 -7.15 13.81
CA PHE A 140 -4.87 -6.89 13.65
C PHE A 140 -4.33 -7.58 12.38
N PRO A 141 -3.79 -6.84 11.41
CA PRO A 141 -3.32 -7.42 10.17
C PRO A 141 -1.99 -8.16 10.39
N LEU A 142 -2.05 -9.49 10.52
CA LEU A 142 -0.92 -10.37 10.84
C LEU A 142 0.26 -10.21 9.86
N PHE A 143 0.02 -9.79 8.62
CA PHE A 143 1.10 -9.56 7.65
C PHE A 143 2.09 -8.48 8.09
N ILE A 144 1.66 -7.52 8.94
CA ILE A 144 2.54 -6.47 9.47
C ILE A 144 3.57 -7.07 10.42
N LEU A 145 3.17 -8.05 11.26
CA LEU A 145 4.12 -8.78 12.10
C LEU A 145 5.13 -9.56 11.25
N GLY A 146 4.67 -10.19 10.17
CA GLY A 146 5.54 -10.85 9.20
C GLY A 146 6.53 -9.87 8.55
N PHE A 147 6.07 -8.70 8.15
CA PHE A 147 6.92 -7.65 7.58
C PHE A 147 7.99 -7.17 8.57
N ILE A 148 7.59 -6.83 9.81
CA ILE A 148 8.52 -6.40 10.85
C ILE A 148 9.52 -7.52 11.17
N GLY A 149 9.04 -8.77 11.32
CA GLY A 149 9.89 -9.93 11.57
C GLY A 149 10.93 -10.15 10.48
N MET A 150 10.54 -10.07 9.21
CA MET A 150 11.47 -10.18 8.07
C MET A 150 12.46 -9.01 8.02
N GLY A 151 12.02 -7.80 8.36
CA GLY A 151 12.89 -6.63 8.47
C GLY A 151 13.96 -6.81 9.54
N ILE A 152 13.58 -7.29 10.73
CA ILE A 152 14.50 -7.60 11.83
C ILE A 152 15.47 -8.69 11.40
N LEU A 153 15.00 -9.80 10.85
CA LEU A 153 15.85 -10.90 10.37
C LEU A 153 16.86 -10.41 9.34
N ARG A 154 16.43 -9.59 8.39
CA ARG A 154 17.33 -9.01 7.38
C ARG A 154 18.40 -8.13 8.03
N THR A 155 17.99 -7.24 8.93
CA THR A 155 18.91 -6.32 9.62
C THR A 155 19.94 -7.07 10.47
N LEU A 156 19.49 -8.07 11.25
CA LEU A 156 20.39 -8.90 12.05
C LEU A 156 21.36 -9.71 11.18
N GLY A 157 20.88 -10.26 10.06
CA GLY A 157 21.73 -10.98 9.11
C GLY A 157 22.82 -10.10 8.50
N ASP A 158 22.47 -8.88 8.11
CA ASP A 158 23.42 -7.92 7.53
C ASP A 158 24.41 -7.40 8.59
N ILE A 159 23.99 -7.13 9.83
CA ILE A 159 24.88 -6.71 10.94
C ILE A 159 25.86 -7.83 11.29
N THR A 160 25.40 -9.06 11.43
CA THR A 160 26.28 -10.18 11.77
C THR A 160 27.27 -10.48 10.65
N LEU A 161 26.84 -10.32 9.38
CA LEU A 161 27.74 -10.44 8.23
C LEU A 161 28.84 -9.37 8.25
N GLN A 162 28.50 -8.12 8.54
CA GLN A 162 29.48 -7.03 8.63
C GLN A 162 30.46 -7.21 9.82
N SER A 163 29.96 -7.69 10.95
CA SER A 163 30.76 -7.78 12.18
C SER A 163 31.64 -9.04 12.24
N TYR A 164 31.16 -10.16 11.72
CA TYR A 164 31.80 -11.47 11.87
C TYR A 164 32.15 -12.16 10.54
N GLY A 165 31.82 -11.52 9.38
CA GLY A 165 32.06 -12.11 8.06
C GLY A 165 31.10 -13.25 7.68
N GLN A 166 30.18 -13.61 8.59
CA GLN A 166 29.15 -14.64 8.39
C GLN A 166 27.81 -14.18 8.93
N SER A 167 26.76 -14.38 8.16
CA SER A 167 25.40 -14.06 8.60
C SER A 167 24.92 -15.15 9.57
N PHE A 168 24.46 -14.73 10.76
CA PHE A 168 24.05 -15.61 11.88
C PHE A 168 25.11 -16.63 12.31
N GLY A 169 26.40 -16.44 11.97
CA GLY A 169 27.47 -17.38 12.28
C GLY A 169 27.45 -18.69 11.48
N ILE A 170 26.57 -18.81 10.48
CA ILE A 170 26.34 -20.06 9.71
C ILE A 170 26.48 -19.83 8.20
N LEU A 171 25.97 -18.70 7.69
CA LEU A 171 25.90 -18.42 6.26
C LEU A 171 27.06 -17.54 5.79
N SER A 172 27.77 -17.99 4.76
CA SER A 172 28.77 -17.15 4.12
C SER A 172 28.12 -15.93 3.44
N SER A 173 28.88 -14.90 3.16
CA SER A 173 28.40 -13.71 2.44
C SER A 173 27.71 -14.06 1.11
N LYS A 174 28.25 -15.04 0.41
CA LYS A 174 27.70 -15.51 -0.87
C LYS A 174 26.35 -16.21 -0.72
N ASP A 175 26.25 -17.09 0.30
CA ASP A 175 25.01 -17.83 0.57
C ASP A 175 23.90 -16.91 1.09
N TRP A 176 24.26 -15.90 1.91
CA TRP A 176 23.31 -14.90 2.38
C TRP A 176 22.75 -14.06 1.24
N LEU A 177 23.60 -13.56 0.34
CA LEU A 177 23.15 -12.81 -0.82
C LEU A 177 22.30 -13.67 -1.77
N LEU A 178 22.65 -14.94 -1.96
CA LEU A 178 21.84 -15.87 -2.74
C LEU A 178 20.48 -16.13 -2.11
N LEU A 179 20.42 -16.31 -0.79
CA LEU A 179 19.15 -16.47 -0.06
C LEU A 179 18.25 -15.25 -0.26
N ILE A 180 18.81 -14.04 -0.08
CA ILE A 180 18.06 -12.80 -0.27
C ILE A 180 17.57 -12.65 -1.71
N SER A 181 18.40 -12.97 -2.69
CA SER A 181 18.03 -12.94 -4.11
C SER A 181 16.88 -13.90 -4.42
N ASN A 182 16.91 -15.11 -3.89
CA ASN A 182 15.83 -16.08 -4.06
C ASN A 182 14.53 -15.61 -3.39
N ILE A 183 14.62 -15.02 -2.19
CA ILE A 183 13.43 -14.46 -1.50
C ILE A 183 12.86 -13.30 -2.34
N LYS A 184 13.68 -12.40 -2.88
CA LYS A 184 13.23 -11.33 -3.76
C LYS A 184 12.53 -11.88 -5.00
N PHE A 185 13.11 -12.87 -5.66
CA PHE A 185 12.52 -13.51 -6.83
C PHE A 185 11.15 -14.13 -6.56
N ILE A 186 11.00 -14.86 -5.43
CA ILE A 186 9.71 -15.41 -5.01
C ILE A 186 8.71 -14.29 -4.72
N ALA A 187 9.15 -13.21 -4.08
CA ALA A 187 8.30 -12.05 -3.80
C ALA A 187 7.81 -11.38 -5.09
N GLU A 188 8.66 -11.23 -6.10
CA GLU A 188 8.30 -10.66 -7.41
C GLU A 188 7.26 -11.52 -8.14
N ILE A 189 7.46 -12.86 -8.16
CA ILE A 189 6.46 -13.78 -8.73
C ILE A 189 5.14 -13.69 -7.96
N SER A 190 5.18 -13.71 -6.63
CA SER A 190 3.98 -13.61 -5.80
C SER A 190 3.23 -12.30 -6.03
N LEU A 191 3.97 -11.20 -6.17
CA LEU A 191 3.41 -9.88 -6.49
C LEU A 191 2.75 -9.87 -7.87
N THR A 192 3.40 -10.49 -8.86
CA THR A 192 2.87 -10.61 -10.23
C THR A 192 1.56 -11.41 -10.25
N ILE A 193 1.52 -12.53 -9.53
CA ILE A 193 0.30 -13.34 -9.39
C ILE A 193 -0.80 -12.55 -8.70
N ALA A 194 -0.48 -11.81 -7.64
CA ALA A 194 -1.44 -10.96 -6.93
C ALA A 194 -2.00 -9.86 -7.85
N MET A 195 -1.16 -9.23 -8.66
CA MET A 195 -1.59 -8.22 -9.64
C MET A 195 -2.50 -8.81 -10.72
N ALA A 196 -2.13 -9.96 -11.27
CA ALA A 196 -2.97 -10.67 -12.25
C ALA A 196 -4.33 -11.05 -11.65
N SER A 197 -4.34 -11.56 -10.42
CA SER A 197 -5.57 -11.91 -9.69
C SER A 197 -6.46 -10.69 -9.47
N LEU A 198 -5.91 -9.56 -9.04
CA LEU A 198 -6.65 -8.30 -8.88
C LEU A 198 -7.23 -7.81 -10.22
N GLY A 199 -6.43 -7.86 -11.27
CA GLY A 199 -6.89 -7.49 -12.62
C GLY A 199 -8.07 -8.35 -13.08
N LEU A 200 -7.97 -9.67 -12.92
CA LEU A 200 -9.02 -10.62 -13.31
C LEU A 200 -10.29 -10.51 -12.43
N SER A 201 -10.14 -10.19 -11.16
CA SER A 201 -11.27 -10.02 -10.22
C SER A 201 -11.97 -8.67 -10.36
N THR A 202 -11.38 -7.72 -11.07
CA THR A 202 -11.96 -6.37 -11.27
C THR A 202 -13.13 -6.44 -12.25
N ASN A 203 -14.36 -6.33 -11.74
CA ASN A 203 -15.56 -6.35 -12.56
C ASN A 203 -15.91 -4.93 -13.03
N LEU A 204 -15.53 -4.60 -14.27
CA LEU A 204 -15.83 -3.31 -14.90
C LEU A 204 -17.34 -3.02 -15.00
N ARG A 205 -18.18 -4.06 -15.10
CA ARG A 205 -19.62 -3.93 -15.15
C ARG A 205 -20.20 -3.43 -13.82
N SER A 206 -19.60 -3.81 -12.69
CA SER A 206 -20.00 -3.31 -11.37
C SER A 206 -19.70 -1.81 -11.21
N ILE A 207 -18.66 -1.30 -11.88
CA ILE A 207 -18.32 0.13 -11.86
C ILE A 207 -19.41 0.96 -12.55
N THR A 208 -19.96 0.46 -13.66
CA THR A 208 -20.98 1.17 -14.42
C THR A 208 -22.37 1.08 -13.80
N SER A 209 -22.68 0.02 -13.04
CA SER A 209 -24.01 -0.21 -12.46
C SER A 209 -24.33 0.64 -11.23
N MET A 210 -23.32 1.09 -10.47
CA MET A 210 -23.54 1.86 -9.23
C MET A 210 -23.65 3.37 -9.41
N GLY A 211 -23.58 3.86 -10.63
CA GLY A 211 -23.76 5.27 -10.96
C GLY A 211 -22.49 6.13 -10.85
N ILE A 212 -22.60 7.33 -11.39
CA ILE A 212 -21.47 8.23 -11.60
C ILE A 212 -20.98 8.90 -10.31
N LYS A 213 -21.83 9.14 -9.33
CA LYS A 213 -21.46 9.85 -8.08
C LYS A 213 -20.31 9.21 -7.30
N PRO A 214 -20.31 7.91 -7.05
CA PRO A 214 -19.21 7.25 -6.37
C PRO A 214 -17.90 7.24 -7.15
N PHE A 215 -17.95 7.25 -8.48
CA PHE A 215 -16.79 7.35 -9.34
C PHE A 215 -16.07 8.71 -9.16
N TYR A 216 -16.80 9.81 -9.18
CA TYR A 216 -16.23 11.13 -8.95
C TYR A 216 -15.61 11.27 -7.55
N LEU A 217 -16.22 10.68 -6.54
CA LEU A 217 -15.64 10.68 -5.19
C LEU A 217 -14.29 9.96 -5.14
N GLY A 218 -14.17 8.83 -5.83
CA GLY A 218 -12.89 8.11 -5.94
C GLY A 218 -11.84 8.90 -6.71
N LEU A 219 -12.23 9.56 -7.79
CA LEU A 219 -11.35 10.42 -8.57
C LEU A 219 -10.83 11.61 -7.73
N ILE A 220 -11.72 12.31 -7.04
CA ILE A 220 -11.34 13.42 -6.16
C ILE A 220 -10.40 12.94 -5.06
N ALA A 221 -10.69 11.80 -4.44
CA ALA A 221 -9.85 11.25 -3.40
C ALA A 221 -8.44 10.88 -3.93
N ALA A 222 -8.35 10.26 -5.11
CA ALA A 222 -7.09 9.90 -5.73
C ALA A 222 -6.25 11.14 -6.08
N ILE A 223 -6.87 12.16 -6.68
CA ILE A 223 -6.20 13.43 -6.99
C ILE A 223 -5.75 14.13 -5.69
N SER A 224 -6.60 14.16 -4.67
CA SER A 224 -6.27 14.81 -3.38
C SER A 224 -5.05 14.20 -2.73
N VAL A 225 -4.92 12.87 -2.72
CA VAL A 225 -3.73 12.18 -2.18
C VAL A 225 -2.49 12.52 -3.00
N GLY A 226 -2.59 12.54 -4.33
CA GLY A 226 -1.47 12.95 -5.20
C GLY A 226 -1.03 14.39 -4.93
N VAL A 227 -1.98 15.34 -4.81
CA VAL A 227 -1.68 16.75 -4.53
C VAL A 227 -1.06 16.94 -3.13
N VAL A 228 -1.65 16.32 -2.11
CA VAL A 228 -1.11 16.37 -0.73
C VAL A 228 0.30 15.78 -0.69
N SER A 229 0.52 14.66 -1.35
CA SER A 229 1.85 14.06 -1.47
C SER A 229 2.86 15.03 -2.12
N LEU A 230 2.49 15.60 -3.26
CA LEU A 230 3.32 16.55 -3.98
C LEU A 230 3.67 17.78 -3.12
N VAL A 231 2.67 18.39 -2.50
CA VAL A 231 2.86 19.57 -1.66
C VAL A 231 3.74 19.26 -0.45
N SER A 232 3.49 18.13 0.22
CA SER A 232 4.28 17.72 1.38
C SER A 232 5.76 17.49 1.02
N ILE A 233 6.03 16.83 -0.10
CA ILE A 233 7.42 16.58 -0.54
C ILE A 233 8.11 17.89 -0.91
N LYS A 234 7.44 18.78 -1.64
CA LYS A 234 8.01 20.09 -2.00
C LYS A 234 8.26 20.99 -0.80
N LEU A 235 7.49 20.87 0.27
CA LEU A 235 7.68 21.68 1.48
C LEU A 235 8.74 21.12 2.42
N ILE A 236 8.99 19.80 2.40
CA ILE A 236 9.86 19.15 3.39
C ILE A 236 11.25 18.85 2.81
N ILE A 237 11.34 18.56 1.52
CA ILE A 237 12.55 17.99 0.91
C ILE A 237 13.14 18.90 -0.17
N VAL A 238 12.30 19.59 -0.93
CA VAL A 238 12.71 20.48 -2.02
C VAL A 238 12.50 21.95 -1.61
#